data_28e3789837b1bfea3f420caf5645e2b7
#
_entry.id   28e3789837b1bfea3f420caf5645e2b7
#
_cell.length_a   1.000
_cell.length_b   1.000
_cell.length_c   1.000
_cell.angle_alpha   90.00
_cell.angle_beta   90.00
_cell.angle_gamma   90.00
#
_symmetry.space_group_name_H-M   'P 1'
#
loop_
_entity.id
_entity.type
_entity.pdbx_description
1 polymer ?
#
loop_
_entity_poly.entity_id
_entity_poly.type
_entity_poly.pdbx_seq_one_letter_code
_entity_poly.pdbx_strand_id
1 'polypeptide(L)'
;HALSHRIEAGCDFFLMPSRFEPCGLNQMYSLRYGAIPIVRRTGGLDDSVVDLTENEDLADGIKFTEFTSRALAGAIRKAHVLYRTPDLLTQMRKHAMTADFSWDRTTDEYEKVYRRAMA
;
A
#
# COMPACT_ATOMS: atom_id res chain seq x y z
N HIS A 1 -17.51 2.75 11.41
CA HIS A 1 -17.17 2.04 10.17
C HIS A 1 -17.54 2.80 8.89
N ALA A 2 -18.80 3.24 8.71
CA ALA A 2 -19.20 3.91 7.47
C ALA A 2 -18.40 5.19 7.15
N LEU A 3 -18.06 5.99 8.16
CA LEU A 3 -17.31 7.23 7.97
C LEU A 3 -15.85 6.95 7.53
N SER A 4 -15.17 5.95 8.11
CA SER A 4 -13.79 5.61 7.73
C SER A 4 -13.70 5.21 6.26
N HIS A 5 -14.60 4.36 5.79
CA HIS A 5 -14.66 3.98 4.37
C HIS A 5 -14.94 5.16 3.45
N ARG A 6 -15.78 6.10 3.88
CA ARG A 6 -16.05 7.32 3.09
C ARG A 6 -14.84 8.25 3.02
N ILE A 7 -14.04 8.34 4.09
CA ILE A 7 -12.80 9.11 4.09
C ILE A 7 -11.80 8.47 3.13
N GLU A 8 -11.57 7.17 3.24
CA GLU A 8 -10.64 6.43 2.37
C GLU A 8 -11.06 6.50 0.90
N ALA A 9 -12.35 6.32 0.62
CA ALA A 9 -12.88 6.41 -0.75
C ALA A 9 -12.85 7.83 -1.34
N GLY A 10 -12.82 8.86 -0.50
CA GLY A 10 -12.83 10.26 -0.91
C GLY A 10 -11.46 10.93 -0.97
N CYS A 11 -10.39 10.27 -0.55
CA CYS A 11 -9.04 10.84 -0.58
C CYS A 11 -8.22 10.35 -1.78
N ASP A 12 -7.26 11.15 -2.22
CA ASP A 12 -6.30 10.76 -3.26
C ASP A 12 -5.14 9.97 -2.69
N PHE A 13 -4.73 10.30 -1.47
CA PHE A 13 -3.63 9.66 -0.74
C PHE A 13 -4.07 9.36 0.69
N PHE A 14 -3.64 8.23 1.21
CA PHE A 14 -3.90 7.82 2.58
C PHE A 14 -2.61 7.65 3.36
N LEU A 15 -2.42 8.42 4.44
CA LEU A 15 -1.17 8.49 5.17
C LEU A 15 -1.17 7.55 6.38
N MET A 16 -0.23 6.61 6.40
CA MET A 16 -0.01 5.65 7.50
C MET A 16 1.45 5.67 7.97
N PRO A 17 1.88 6.69 8.76
CA PRO A 17 3.26 6.82 9.23
C PRO A 17 3.51 6.01 10.49
N SER A 18 3.05 4.79 10.55
CA SER A 18 3.12 3.93 11.73
C SER A 18 4.55 3.68 12.17
N ARG A 19 4.82 3.77 13.48
CA ARG A 19 6.09 3.36 14.05
C ARG A 19 6.27 1.85 13.96
N PHE A 20 5.20 1.12 14.21
CA PHE A 20 5.13 -0.32 14.09
C PHE A 20 3.71 -0.72 13.65
N GLU A 21 3.61 -1.63 12.68
CA GLU A 21 2.34 -2.14 12.17
C GLU A 21 2.52 -3.60 11.74
N PRO A 22 2.09 -4.58 12.55
CA PRO A 22 2.32 -5.99 12.21
C PRO A 22 1.60 -6.43 10.94
N CYS A 23 0.39 -5.95 10.70
CA CYS A 23 -0.41 -6.28 9.52
C CYS A 23 -0.94 -5.01 8.84
N GLY A 24 -1.86 -4.31 9.51
CA GLY A 24 -2.62 -3.21 8.96
C GLY A 24 -3.73 -3.68 8.02
N LEU A 25 -4.85 -2.98 8.04
CA LEU A 25 -5.96 -3.20 7.11
C LEU A 25 -6.26 -1.94 6.27
N ASN A 26 -6.04 -0.77 6.84
CA ASN A 26 -6.42 0.49 6.19
C ASN A 26 -5.64 0.73 4.88
N GLN A 27 -4.39 0.28 4.75
CA GLN A 27 -3.68 0.34 3.48
C GLN A 27 -4.36 -0.53 2.40
N MET A 28 -4.85 -1.71 2.77
CA MET A 28 -5.57 -2.58 1.84
C MET A 28 -6.92 -1.99 1.45
N TYR A 29 -7.62 -1.35 2.39
CA TYR A 29 -8.86 -0.63 2.09
C TYR A 29 -8.61 0.56 1.18
N SER A 30 -7.58 1.38 1.46
CA SER A 30 -7.24 2.51 0.60
C SER A 30 -6.85 2.06 -0.80
N LEU A 31 -6.06 1.00 -0.97
CA LEU A 31 -5.76 0.40 -2.27
C LEU A 31 -7.05 0.02 -3.00
N ARG A 32 -7.98 -0.65 -2.32
CA ARG A 32 -9.26 -1.06 -2.92
C ARG A 32 -10.10 0.10 -3.41
N TYR A 33 -10.05 1.24 -2.73
CA TYR A 33 -10.73 2.48 -3.13
C TYR A 33 -9.95 3.32 -4.17
N GLY A 34 -8.73 2.94 -4.51
CA GLY A 34 -7.87 3.69 -5.41
C GLY A 34 -7.21 4.92 -4.76
N ALA A 35 -7.25 5.02 -3.43
CA ALA A 35 -6.45 5.97 -2.68
C ALA A 35 -5.03 5.41 -2.53
N ILE A 36 -4.03 6.19 -2.92
CA ILE A 36 -2.62 5.75 -2.89
C ILE A 36 -2.08 5.83 -1.46
N PRO A 37 -1.71 4.70 -0.82
CA PRO A 37 -1.18 4.72 0.52
C PRO A 37 0.24 5.27 0.55
N ILE A 38 0.52 6.11 1.56
CA ILE A 38 1.86 6.58 1.91
C ILE A 38 2.21 5.92 3.23
N VAL A 39 3.09 4.93 3.21
CA VAL A 39 3.36 4.09 4.36
C VAL A 39 4.83 4.09 4.76
N ARG A 40 5.08 3.84 6.04
CA ARG A 40 6.43 3.51 6.47
C ARG A 40 6.71 2.03 6.21
N ARG A 41 7.97 1.71 5.84
CA ARG A 41 8.45 0.33 5.69
C ARG A 41 8.49 -0.35 7.05
N THR A 42 7.42 -1.03 7.44
CA THR A 42 7.31 -1.80 8.67
C THR A 42 6.21 -2.84 8.54
N GLY A 43 6.54 -4.10 8.89
CA GLY A 43 5.61 -5.22 8.92
C GLY A 43 4.70 -5.32 7.70
N GLY A 44 3.41 -5.51 7.94
CA GLY A 44 2.42 -5.69 6.88
C GLY A 44 2.25 -4.50 5.94
N LEU A 45 2.65 -3.29 6.31
CA LEU A 45 2.66 -2.15 5.40
C LEU A 45 3.71 -2.33 4.30
N ASP A 46 4.90 -2.79 4.66
CA ASP A 46 5.98 -3.07 3.70
C ASP A 46 5.65 -4.26 2.80
N ASP A 47 4.97 -5.27 3.35
CA ASP A 47 4.61 -6.49 2.61
C ASP A 47 3.46 -6.28 1.62
N SER A 48 2.54 -5.36 1.88
CA SER A 48 1.30 -5.20 1.11
C SER A 48 1.28 -4.04 0.12
N VAL A 49 2.24 -3.11 0.22
CA VAL A 49 2.35 -1.93 -0.66
C VAL A 49 3.60 -2.03 -1.50
N VAL A 50 3.50 -1.69 -2.77
CA VAL A 50 4.62 -1.70 -3.73
C VAL A 50 4.98 -0.26 -4.11
N ASP A 51 6.23 0.15 -3.86
CA ASP A 51 6.75 1.47 -4.25
C ASP A 51 7.31 1.45 -5.69
N LEU A 52 7.27 2.59 -6.38
CA LEU A 52 7.84 2.74 -7.72
C LEU A 52 9.31 2.33 -7.80
N THR A 53 10.06 2.49 -6.71
CA THR A 53 11.48 2.10 -6.65
C THR A 53 11.70 0.59 -6.51
N GLU A 54 10.65 -0.16 -6.17
CA GLU A 54 10.69 -1.62 -6.06
C GLU A 54 10.25 -2.30 -7.35
N ASN A 55 9.12 -1.85 -7.90
CA ASN A 55 8.59 -2.39 -9.15
C ASN A 55 7.63 -1.37 -9.79
N GLU A 56 8.05 -0.74 -10.87
CA GLU A 56 7.27 0.28 -11.58
C GLU A 56 5.96 -0.28 -12.17
N ASP A 57 6.00 -1.52 -12.65
CA ASP A 57 4.84 -2.17 -13.30
C ASP A 57 3.75 -2.61 -12.31
N LEU A 58 4.06 -2.64 -11.03
CA LEU A 58 3.14 -3.05 -9.97
C LEU A 58 2.91 -1.98 -8.91
N ALA A 59 3.60 -0.85 -9.02
CA ALA A 59 3.55 0.21 -8.01
C ALA A 59 2.13 0.67 -7.72
N ASP A 60 1.79 0.72 -6.45
CA ASP A 60 0.47 1.06 -5.93
C ASP A 60 0.50 1.99 -4.71
N GLY A 61 1.71 2.32 -4.21
CA GLY A 61 1.88 3.19 -3.06
C GLY A 61 3.22 3.91 -3.02
N ILE A 62 3.44 4.64 -1.95
CA ILE A 62 4.69 5.36 -1.65
C ILE A 62 5.21 4.89 -0.31
N LYS A 63 6.48 4.50 -0.25
CA LYS A 63 7.14 4.03 0.97
C LYS A 63 8.26 4.96 1.44
N PHE A 64 8.45 5.03 2.75
CA PHE A 64 9.62 5.65 3.37
C PHE A 64 10.14 4.78 4.52
N THR A 65 11.42 4.86 4.84
CA THR A 65 12.07 3.91 5.76
C THR A 65 12.24 4.49 7.17
N GLU A 66 12.85 5.65 7.29
CA GLU A 66 13.21 6.21 8.58
C GLU A 66 11.99 6.78 9.32
N PHE A 67 11.90 6.52 10.63
CA PHE A 67 10.86 7.10 11.48
C PHE A 67 11.23 8.52 11.89
N THR A 68 11.23 9.43 10.91
CA THR A 68 11.56 10.84 11.08
C THR A 68 10.60 11.74 10.32
N SER A 69 10.40 12.96 10.80
CA SER A 69 9.60 13.97 10.09
C SER A 69 10.18 14.33 8.72
N ARG A 70 11.51 14.27 8.57
CA ARG A 70 12.20 14.50 7.29
C ARG A 70 11.85 13.44 6.25
N ALA A 71 11.87 12.16 6.63
CA ALA A 71 11.52 11.05 5.74
C ALA A 71 10.05 11.11 5.33
N LEU A 72 9.16 11.37 6.28
CA LEU A 72 7.73 11.57 6.02
C LEU A 72 7.48 12.75 5.08
N ALA A 73 8.11 13.90 5.32
CA ALA A 73 7.99 15.06 4.44
C ALA A 73 8.51 14.76 3.02
N GLY A 74 9.54 13.90 2.89
CA GLY A 74 10.02 13.39 1.60
C GLY A 74 8.95 12.58 0.86
N ALA A 75 8.27 11.68 1.56
CA ALA A 75 7.18 10.88 1.00
C ALA A 75 5.98 11.74 0.58
N ILE A 76 5.61 12.74 1.38
CA ILE A 76 4.54 13.70 1.03
C ILE A 76 4.91 14.51 -0.22
N ARG A 77 6.18 14.92 -0.37
CA ARG A 77 6.63 15.59 -1.60
C ARG A 77 6.52 14.70 -2.83
N LYS A 78 6.85 13.41 -2.71
CA LYS A 78 6.65 12.43 -3.80
C LYS A 78 5.16 12.33 -4.17
N ALA A 79 4.27 12.27 -3.17
CA ALA A 79 2.83 12.26 -3.42
C ALA A 79 2.36 13.53 -4.15
N HIS A 80 2.88 14.70 -3.78
CA HIS A 80 2.56 15.94 -4.48
C HIS A 80 3.02 15.93 -5.95
N VAL A 81 4.20 15.40 -6.24
CA VAL A 81 4.69 15.22 -7.62
C VAL A 81 3.80 14.24 -8.37
N LEU A 82 3.46 13.11 -7.76
CA LEU A 82 2.57 12.10 -8.34
C LEU A 82 1.18 12.68 -8.66
N TYR A 83 0.62 13.49 -7.76
CA TYR A 83 -0.66 14.15 -7.99
C TYR A 83 -0.65 15.04 -9.23
N ARG A 84 0.49 15.65 -9.55
CA ARG A 84 0.70 16.48 -10.75
C ARG A 84 1.11 15.68 -11.99
N THR A 85 1.12 14.36 -11.90
CA THR A 85 1.46 13.43 -12.99
C THR A 85 0.27 12.48 -13.20
N PRO A 86 -0.83 12.96 -13.83
CA PRO A 86 -2.12 12.26 -13.85
C PRO A 86 -2.07 10.88 -14.50
N ASP A 87 -1.25 10.68 -15.52
CA ASP A 87 -1.15 9.38 -16.18
C ASP A 87 -0.53 8.33 -15.26
N LEU A 88 0.56 8.68 -14.57
CA LEU A 88 1.20 7.80 -13.60
C LEU A 88 0.29 7.53 -12.39
N LEU A 89 -0.38 8.56 -11.87
CA LEU A 89 -1.33 8.39 -10.77
C LEU A 89 -2.47 7.45 -11.17
N THR A 90 -3.00 7.58 -12.37
CA THR A 90 -4.06 6.71 -12.89
C THR A 90 -3.58 5.27 -13.03
N GLN A 91 -2.36 5.06 -13.50
CA GLN A 91 -1.75 3.73 -13.59
C GLN A 91 -1.60 3.10 -12.20
N MET A 92 -1.03 3.82 -11.24
CA MET A 92 -0.87 3.33 -9.87
C MET A 92 -2.22 3.02 -9.20
N ARG A 93 -3.26 3.82 -9.44
CA ARG A 93 -4.62 3.53 -8.97
C ARG A 93 -5.19 2.24 -9.56
N LYS A 94 -4.95 1.96 -10.83
CA LYS A 94 -5.36 0.68 -11.45
C LYS A 94 -4.66 -0.49 -10.77
N HIS A 95 -3.35 -0.40 -10.53
CA HIS A 95 -2.61 -1.43 -9.79
C HIS A 95 -3.18 -1.62 -8.38
N ALA A 96 -3.38 -0.53 -7.65
CA ALA A 96 -3.96 -0.53 -6.31
C ALA A 96 -5.32 -1.26 -6.27
N MET A 97 -6.22 -0.90 -7.16
CA MET A 97 -7.59 -1.46 -7.19
C MET A 97 -7.64 -2.92 -7.67
N THR A 98 -6.62 -3.40 -8.35
CA THR A 98 -6.49 -4.80 -8.81
C THR A 98 -5.62 -5.66 -7.90
N ALA A 99 -5.01 -5.08 -6.87
CA ALA A 99 -4.25 -5.85 -5.88
C ALA A 99 -5.15 -6.88 -5.18
N ASP A 100 -4.69 -8.13 -5.18
CA ASP A 100 -5.46 -9.25 -4.65
C ASP A 100 -4.98 -9.63 -3.24
N PHE A 101 -5.82 -9.36 -2.25
CA PHE A 101 -5.65 -9.74 -0.84
C PHE A 101 -6.71 -10.76 -0.41
N SER A 102 -7.28 -11.51 -1.35
CA SER A 102 -8.33 -12.51 -1.08
C SER A 102 -7.81 -13.69 -0.26
N TRP A 103 -8.74 -14.37 0.38
CA TRP A 103 -8.46 -15.63 1.05
C TRP A 103 -8.07 -16.73 0.06
N ASP A 104 -8.55 -16.73 -1.16
CA ASP A 104 -8.19 -17.71 -2.17
C ASP A 104 -6.68 -17.67 -2.43
N ARG A 105 -6.12 -16.49 -2.73
CA ARG A 105 -4.68 -16.31 -2.87
C ARG A 105 -3.90 -16.68 -1.60
N THR A 106 -4.39 -16.24 -0.44
CA THR A 106 -3.74 -16.49 0.85
C THR A 106 -3.73 -17.99 1.15
N THR A 107 -4.81 -18.70 0.88
CA THR A 107 -4.92 -20.16 1.06
C THR A 107 -3.90 -20.91 0.22
N ASP A 108 -3.71 -20.51 -1.03
CA ASP A 108 -2.69 -21.09 -1.91
C ASP A 108 -1.27 -20.94 -1.33
N GLU A 109 -0.95 -19.80 -0.75
CA GLU A 109 0.35 -19.58 -0.11
C GLU A 109 0.52 -20.44 1.16
N TYR A 110 -0.52 -20.58 1.99
CA TYR A 110 -0.51 -21.51 3.13
C TYR A 110 -0.31 -22.96 2.67
N GLU A 111 -0.99 -23.39 1.63
CA GLU A 111 -0.84 -24.74 1.08
C GLU A 111 0.60 -25.02 0.64
N LYS A 112 1.26 -24.06 -0.01
CA LYS A 112 2.68 -24.18 -0.39
C LYS A 112 3.59 -24.36 0.84
N VAL A 113 3.32 -23.63 1.92
CA VAL A 113 4.08 -23.77 3.19
C VAL A 113 3.88 -25.17 3.77
N TYR A 114 2.65 -25.66 3.87
CA TYR A 114 2.37 -27.00 4.37
C TYR A 114 3.03 -28.09 3.52
N ARG A 115 2.96 -28.00 2.20
CA ARG A 115 3.62 -28.95 1.30
C ARG A 115 5.14 -28.99 1.53
N ARG A 116 5.78 -27.84 1.75
CA ARG A 116 7.22 -27.78 2.06
C ARG A 116 7.53 -28.40 3.43
N ALA A 117 6.68 -28.19 4.42
CA ALA A 117 6.89 -28.74 5.76
C ALA A 117 6.71 -30.26 5.82
N MET A 118 5.94 -30.83 4.88
CA MET A 118 5.67 -32.27 4.78
C MET A 118 6.66 -33.01 3.87
N ALA A 119 7.47 -32.29 3.14
CA ALA A 119 8.51 -32.86 2.27
C ALA A 119 9.81 -33.11 3.06
#